data_8abb9f4c6c91cb4714284675528203b0
#
_entry.id   8abb9f4c6c91cb4714284675528203b0
#
_cell.length_a   1.000
_cell.length_b   1.000
_cell.length_c   1.000
_cell.angle_alpha   90.00
_cell.angle_beta   90.00
_cell.angle_gamma   90.00
#
_symmetry.space_group_name_H-M   'P 1'
#
loop_
_entity.id
_entity.type
_entity.pdbx_description
1 polymer ?
#
loop_
_entity_poly.entity_id
_entity_poly.type
_entity_poly.pdbx_seq_one_letter_code
_entity_poly.pdbx_strand_id
1 'polypeptide(L)'
;MAKTALQFRHNGRDVAVFVDGGVNLLTTLRDLVGDMTPKFGCGQGGCGACTVLIDGDAHLACLTLAESVEGRSVETLDGLKDGPNLHPLQRAFMEHFAAQCGYCTPGMLMAAKALLDHNPQPSREEVVNAIAGNICRCTGYEPIINAVLAAASGGRARA
;
A
#
# COMPACT_ATOMS: atom_id res chain seq x y z
N MET A 1 9.97 -25.77 13.75
CA MET A 1 10.66 -24.56 14.22
C MET A 1 9.84 -23.94 15.36
N ALA A 2 10.47 -23.28 16.33
CA ALA A 2 9.72 -22.59 17.38
C ALA A 2 8.96 -21.41 16.76
N LYS A 3 7.67 -21.30 17.10
CA LYS A 3 6.86 -20.16 16.69
C LYS A 3 7.05 -19.01 17.67
N THR A 4 7.18 -17.80 17.17
CA THR A 4 7.29 -16.58 17.96
C THR A 4 5.94 -15.85 17.96
N ALA A 5 5.51 -15.39 19.12
CA ALA A 5 4.35 -14.49 19.20
C ALA A 5 4.74 -13.13 18.65
N LEU A 6 3.95 -12.60 17.75
CA LEU A 6 4.12 -11.28 17.11
C LEU A 6 2.88 -10.45 17.39
N GLN A 7 3.05 -9.26 17.94
CA GLN A 7 1.99 -8.29 18.22
C GLN A 7 2.27 -6.98 17.51
N PHE A 8 1.30 -6.50 16.74
CA PHE A 8 1.42 -5.22 16.01
C PHE A 8 0.03 -4.63 15.76
N ARG A 9 -0.03 -3.38 15.35
CA ARG A 9 -1.29 -2.74 14.95
C ARG A 9 -1.48 -2.90 13.45
N HIS A 10 -2.57 -3.51 13.05
CA HIS A 10 -2.95 -3.68 11.64
C HIS A 10 -4.21 -2.87 11.35
N ASN A 11 -4.10 -1.87 10.49
CA ASN A 11 -5.21 -0.97 10.13
C ASN A 11 -5.93 -0.41 11.37
N GLY A 12 -5.15 0.04 12.35
CA GLY A 12 -5.63 0.63 13.61
C GLY A 12 -6.14 -0.37 14.66
N ARG A 13 -6.09 -1.69 14.42
CA ARG A 13 -6.50 -2.75 15.34
C ARG A 13 -5.29 -3.53 15.86
N ASP A 14 -5.31 -3.88 17.12
CA ASP A 14 -4.26 -4.74 17.68
C ASP A 14 -4.45 -6.17 17.18
N VAL A 15 -3.37 -6.75 16.66
CA VAL A 15 -3.31 -8.09 16.11
C VAL A 15 -2.20 -8.87 16.82
N ALA A 16 -2.49 -10.12 17.19
CA ALA A 16 -1.54 -11.07 17.74
C ALA A 16 -1.57 -12.36 16.94
N VAL A 17 -0.43 -12.78 16.40
CA VAL A 17 -0.28 -14.01 15.60
C VAL A 17 0.98 -14.76 16.01
N PHE A 18 1.02 -16.06 15.71
CA PHE A 18 2.24 -16.86 15.86
C PHE A 18 2.91 -17.05 14.50
N VAL A 19 4.14 -16.59 14.37
CA VAL A 19 4.91 -16.67 13.14
C VAL A 19 6.07 -17.66 13.26
N ASP A 20 6.42 -18.31 12.18
CA ASP A 20 7.65 -19.05 12.07
C ASP A 20 8.83 -18.08 11.87
N GLY A 21 9.99 -18.38 12.46
CA GLY A 21 11.17 -17.51 12.36
C GLY A 21 11.59 -17.27 10.91
N GLY A 22 11.82 -15.99 10.56
CA GLY A 22 12.24 -15.57 9.24
C GLY A 22 11.13 -15.47 8.19
N VAL A 23 9.85 -15.63 8.57
CA VAL A 23 8.73 -15.41 7.65
C VAL A 23 8.61 -13.91 7.30
N ASN A 24 8.25 -13.62 6.05
CA ASN A 24 8.07 -12.22 5.64
C ASN A 24 6.68 -11.69 6.03
N LEU A 25 6.57 -10.36 6.11
CA LEU A 25 5.35 -9.67 6.49
C LEU A 25 4.20 -9.93 5.50
N LEU A 26 4.49 -10.08 4.20
CA LEU A 26 3.45 -10.34 3.20
C LEU A 26 2.73 -11.66 3.47
N THR A 27 3.47 -12.74 3.74
CA THR A 27 2.92 -14.04 4.12
C THR A 27 2.11 -13.92 5.42
N THR A 28 2.63 -13.22 6.42
CA THR A 28 1.94 -13.00 7.69
C THR A 28 0.61 -12.27 7.50
N LEU A 29 0.59 -11.18 6.74
CA LEU A 29 -0.64 -10.42 6.48
C LEU A 29 -1.69 -11.25 5.73
N ARG A 30 -1.27 -12.00 4.71
CA ARG A 30 -2.19 -12.76 3.85
C ARG A 30 -2.70 -14.04 4.51
N ASP A 31 -1.79 -14.82 5.09
CA ASP A 31 -2.09 -16.20 5.50
C ASP A 31 -2.49 -16.29 6.97
N LEU A 32 -2.02 -15.38 7.83
CA LEU A 32 -2.31 -15.40 9.27
C LEU A 32 -3.30 -14.32 9.70
N VAL A 33 -3.20 -13.11 9.15
CA VAL A 33 -4.14 -12.00 9.44
C VAL A 33 -5.36 -12.07 8.52
N GLY A 34 -5.23 -12.63 7.32
CA GLY A 34 -6.31 -12.75 6.33
C GLY A 34 -6.47 -11.50 5.45
N ASP A 35 -5.52 -10.56 5.50
CA ASP A 35 -5.56 -9.38 4.62
C ASP A 35 -4.99 -9.72 3.23
N MET A 36 -5.88 -9.85 2.27
CA MET A 36 -5.56 -10.20 0.88
C MET A 36 -5.28 -8.96 0.01
N THR A 37 -5.29 -7.76 0.58
CA THR A 37 -5.04 -6.53 -0.21
C THR A 37 -3.59 -6.37 -0.64
N PRO A 38 -2.53 -6.61 0.16
CA PRO A 38 -1.18 -6.68 -0.35
C PRO A 38 -1.01 -7.89 -1.28
N LYS A 39 -0.46 -7.68 -2.48
CA LYS A 39 -0.39 -8.73 -3.51
C LYS A 39 1.00 -9.36 -3.61
N PHE A 40 1.05 -10.67 -3.79
CA PHE A 40 2.29 -11.38 -4.12
C PHE A 40 2.52 -11.31 -5.63
N GLY A 41 3.47 -10.49 -6.08
CA GLY A 41 3.84 -10.38 -7.50
C GLY A 41 5.17 -11.03 -7.83
N CYS A 42 6.27 -10.58 -7.21
CA CYS A 42 7.62 -11.06 -7.57
C CYS A 42 8.38 -11.77 -6.42
N GLY A 43 8.06 -11.48 -5.16
CA GLY A 43 8.75 -12.03 -3.99
C GLY A 43 10.20 -11.57 -3.80
N GLN A 44 10.68 -10.61 -4.61
CA GLN A 44 12.07 -10.15 -4.64
C GLN A 44 12.24 -8.64 -4.68
N GLY A 45 11.20 -7.88 -4.33
CA GLY A 45 11.25 -6.42 -4.21
C GLY A 45 11.14 -5.63 -5.52
N GLY A 46 10.99 -6.28 -6.68
CA GLY A 46 11.05 -5.59 -7.98
C GLY A 46 9.73 -5.02 -8.49
N CYS A 47 8.56 -5.36 -7.92
CA CYS A 47 7.27 -5.00 -8.53
C CYS A 47 6.37 -4.06 -7.71
N GLY A 48 6.62 -3.89 -6.42
CA GLY A 48 5.82 -3.02 -5.55
C GLY A 48 4.39 -3.46 -5.25
N ALA A 49 3.91 -4.59 -5.77
CA ALA A 49 2.52 -5.03 -5.57
C ALA A 49 2.18 -5.32 -4.09
N CYS A 50 3.20 -5.55 -3.26
CA CYS A 50 3.09 -5.83 -1.84
C CYS A 50 3.39 -4.60 -0.95
N THR A 51 3.41 -3.39 -1.50
CA THR A 51 3.68 -2.18 -0.73
C THR A 51 2.62 -1.99 0.36
N VAL A 52 3.08 -1.77 1.59
CA VAL A 52 2.30 -1.43 2.79
C VAL A 52 2.94 -0.23 3.47
N LEU A 53 2.25 0.43 4.40
CA LEU A 53 2.90 1.43 5.25
C LEU A 53 3.27 0.79 6.60
N ILE A 54 4.47 1.08 7.08
CA ILE A 54 4.91 0.74 8.41
C ILE A 54 5.29 2.05 9.11
N ASP A 55 4.52 2.42 10.12
CA ASP A 55 4.61 3.73 10.80
C ASP A 55 4.55 4.94 9.85
N GLY A 56 3.78 4.81 8.76
CA GLY A 56 3.59 5.85 7.74
C GLY A 56 4.52 5.77 6.53
N ASP A 57 5.61 5.01 6.60
CA ASP A 57 6.56 4.85 5.51
C ASP A 57 6.25 3.64 4.62
N ALA A 58 6.46 3.78 3.31
CA ALA A 58 6.23 2.73 2.34
C ALA A 58 7.31 1.64 2.40
N HIS A 59 6.88 0.40 2.60
CA HIS A 59 7.74 -0.79 2.68
C HIS A 59 7.24 -1.91 1.78
N LEU A 60 8.16 -2.75 1.31
CA LEU A 60 7.85 -3.95 0.53
C LEU A 60 7.66 -5.13 1.48
N ALA A 61 6.42 -5.52 1.75
CA ALA A 61 6.09 -6.56 2.72
C ALA A 61 6.75 -7.93 2.41
N CYS A 62 7.05 -8.23 1.13
CA CYS A 62 7.75 -9.46 0.74
C CYS A 62 9.23 -9.50 1.16
N LEU A 63 9.86 -8.33 1.42
CA LEU A 63 11.25 -8.21 1.88
C LEU A 63 11.36 -7.81 3.36
N THR A 64 10.25 -7.52 4.02
CA THR A 64 10.19 -7.16 5.43
C THR A 64 10.00 -8.42 6.26
N LEU A 65 10.86 -8.67 7.25
CA LEU A 65 10.66 -9.76 8.21
C LEU A 65 9.46 -9.45 9.11
N ALA A 66 8.63 -10.46 9.37
CA ALA A 66 7.45 -10.27 10.22
C ALA A 66 7.83 -9.78 11.62
N GLU A 67 8.88 -10.33 12.21
CA GLU A 67 9.33 -9.96 13.55
C GLU A 67 9.77 -8.48 13.65
N SER A 68 10.14 -7.85 12.53
CA SER A 68 10.58 -6.44 12.53
C SER A 68 9.44 -5.44 12.75
N VAL A 69 8.17 -5.87 12.67
CA VAL A 69 7.01 -5.01 12.92
C VAL A 69 6.40 -5.20 14.32
N GLU A 70 7.09 -5.90 15.23
CA GLU A 70 6.65 -6.02 16.62
C GLU A 70 6.41 -4.63 17.23
N GLY A 71 5.20 -4.41 17.77
CA GLY A 71 4.78 -3.14 18.38
C GLY A 71 4.56 -1.98 17.42
N ARG A 72 4.75 -2.17 16.10
CA ARG A 72 4.62 -1.11 15.08
C ARG A 72 3.22 -1.07 14.48
N SER A 73 2.92 0.00 13.75
CA SER A 73 1.68 0.15 12.97
C SER A 73 1.92 -0.26 11.53
N VAL A 74 1.08 -1.17 11.03
CA VAL A 74 1.07 -1.62 9.63
C VAL A 74 -0.26 -1.23 9.01
N GLU A 75 -0.22 -0.44 7.93
CA GLU A 75 -1.40 -0.04 7.17
C GLU A 75 -1.38 -0.66 5.78
N THR A 76 -2.53 -1.09 5.33
CA THR A 76 -2.77 -1.65 4.01
C THR A 76 -3.93 -0.94 3.33
N LEU A 77 -4.23 -1.30 2.07
CA LEU A 77 -5.34 -0.72 1.34
C LEU A 77 -6.69 -0.86 2.08
N ASP A 78 -6.90 -1.96 2.81
CA ASP A 78 -8.16 -2.18 3.54
C ASP A 78 -8.37 -1.16 4.67
N GLY A 79 -7.30 -0.61 5.22
CA GLY A 79 -7.33 0.43 6.24
C GLY A 79 -7.58 1.85 5.73
N LEU A 80 -7.53 2.10 4.41
CA LEU A 80 -7.68 3.46 3.89
C LEU A 80 -9.10 4.01 3.95
N LYS A 81 -10.11 3.17 3.84
CA LYS A 81 -11.51 3.59 3.88
C LYS A 81 -11.94 3.93 5.30
N ASP A 82 -12.80 4.93 5.44
CA ASP A 82 -13.50 5.26 6.69
C ASP A 82 -14.98 4.81 6.59
N GLY A 83 -15.26 3.63 7.13
CA GLY A 83 -16.57 3.00 7.01
C GLY A 83 -16.99 2.82 5.55
N PRO A 84 -18.15 3.43 5.13
CA PRO A 84 -18.60 3.38 3.73
C PRO A 84 -17.86 4.36 2.81
N ASN A 85 -17.04 5.27 3.36
CA ASN A 85 -16.42 6.34 2.60
C ASN A 85 -15.06 5.90 2.07
N LEU A 86 -14.89 6.05 0.76
CA LEU A 86 -13.60 5.82 0.12
C LEU A 86 -12.63 6.96 0.44
N HIS A 87 -11.37 6.60 0.67
CA HIS A 87 -10.28 7.57 0.76
C HIS A 87 -10.20 8.41 -0.54
N PRO A 88 -9.80 9.70 -0.49
CA PRO A 88 -9.67 10.55 -1.68
C PRO A 88 -8.86 9.92 -2.81
N LEU A 89 -7.75 9.25 -2.49
CA LEU A 89 -6.95 8.50 -3.47
C LEU A 89 -7.76 7.37 -4.14
N GLN A 90 -8.53 6.58 -3.39
CA GLN A 90 -9.34 5.51 -3.97
C GLN A 90 -10.39 6.07 -4.93
N ARG A 91 -11.05 7.17 -4.55
CA ARG A 91 -12.02 7.87 -5.39
C ARG A 91 -11.38 8.40 -6.67
N ALA A 92 -10.23 9.09 -6.55
CA ALA A 92 -9.50 9.62 -7.70
C ALA A 92 -9.06 8.50 -8.66
N PHE A 93 -8.63 7.34 -8.16
CA PHE A 93 -8.29 6.19 -8.98
C PHE A 93 -9.48 5.67 -9.81
N MET A 94 -10.69 5.71 -9.24
CA MET A 94 -11.92 5.37 -9.98
C MET A 94 -12.28 6.42 -11.03
N GLU A 95 -12.26 7.70 -10.66
CA GLU A 95 -12.63 8.84 -11.52
C GLU A 95 -11.68 9.01 -12.71
N HIS A 96 -10.40 8.70 -12.53
CA HIS A 96 -9.36 8.82 -13.57
C HIS A 96 -9.07 7.48 -14.29
N PHE A 97 -9.85 6.44 -14.06
CA PHE A 97 -9.64 5.12 -14.67
C PHE A 97 -8.21 4.57 -14.42
N ALA A 98 -7.65 4.85 -13.24
CA ALA A 98 -6.29 4.51 -12.88
C ALA A 98 -6.08 3.02 -12.54
N ALA A 99 -7.11 2.19 -12.66
CA ALA A 99 -7.06 0.75 -12.49
C ALA A 99 -7.71 0.04 -13.68
N GLN A 100 -7.09 -1.04 -14.17
CA GLN A 100 -7.66 -1.96 -15.15
C GLN A 100 -7.80 -3.36 -14.54
N CYS A 101 -6.74 -4.19 -14.53
CA CYS A 101 -6.80 -5.49 -13.86
C CYS A 101 -6.83 -5.39 -12.32
N GLY A 102 -6.42 -4.26 -11.75
CA GLY A 102 -6.46 -4.00 -10.32
C GLY A 102 -5.31 -4.62 -9.50
N TYR A 103 -4.44 -5.43 -10.10
CA TYR A 103 -3.44 -6.18 -9.34
C TYR A 103 -2.37 -5.28 -8.69
N CYS A 104 -1.89 -4.25 -9.38
CA CYS A 104 -0.92 -3.28 -8.84
C CYS A 104 -1.58 -2.22 -7.95
N THR A 105 -2.90 -2.05 -8.04
CA THR A 105 -3.62 -0.92 -7.44
C THR A 105 -3.42 -0.80 -5.93
N PRO A 106 -3.45 -1.87 -5.11
CA PRO A 106 -3.17 -1.75 -3.70
C PRO A 106 -1.81 -1.14 -3.39
N GLY A 107 -0.75 -1.67 -4.00
CA GLY A 107 0.61 -1.16 -3.81
C GLY A 107 0.80 0.27 -4.31
N MET A 108 0.19 0.62 -5.46
CA MET A 108 0.21 2.00 -5.99
C MET A 108 -0.46 2.98 -5.04
N LEU A 109 -1.62 2.62 -4.48
CA LEU A 109 -2.34 3.47 -3.53
C LEU A 109 -1.55 3.68 -2.25
N MET A 110 -0.88 2.64 -1.73
CA MET A 110 -0.06 2.77 -0.53
C MET A 110 1.19 3.62 -0.78
N ALA A 111 1.87 3.47 -1.92
CA ALA A 111 3.00 4.32 -2.29
C ALA A 111 2.56 5.80 -2.47
N ALA A 112 1.44 6.02 -3.14
CA ALA A 112 0.88 7.37 -3.30
C ALA A 112 0.43 7.98 -1.97
N LYS A 113 -0.14 7.17 -1.06
CA LYS A 113 -0.52 7.65 0.27
C LYS A 113 0.70 8.10 1.06
N ALA A 114 1.77 7.30 1.09
CA ALA A 114 3.01 7.70 1.76
C ALA A 114 3.53 9.05 1.25
N LEU A 115 3.53 9.25 -0.08
CA LEU A 115 3.89 10.54 -0.66
C LEU A 115 3.00 11.67 -0.15
N LEU A 116 1.65 11.50 -0.23
CA LEU A 116 0.72 12.58 0.11
C LEU A 116 0.69 12.89 1.61
N ASP A 117 0.99 11.95 2.47
CA ASP A 117 1.12 12.17 3.91
C ASP A 117 2.35 13.04 4.24
N HIS A 118 3.45 12.88 3.49
CA HIS A 118 4.66 13.69 3.66
C HIS A 118 4.62 14.98 2.85
N ASN A 119 4.06 14.97 1.65
CA ASN A 119 3.93 16.11 0.77
C ASN A 119 2.50 16.20 0.19
N PRO A 120 1.61 17.01 0.80
CA PRO A 120 0.22 17.12 0.36
C PRO A 120 0.04 17.78 -1.02
N GLN A 121 1.06 18.44 -1.57
CA GLN A 121 1.02 19.11 -2.86
C GLN A 121 2.22 18.73 -3.73
N PRO A 122 2.33 17.43 -4.12
CA PRO A 122 3.47 16.98 -4.88
C PRO A 122 3.45 17.53 -6.32
N SER A 123 4.62 17.78 -6.84
CA SER A 123 4.83 17.95 -8.28
C SER A 123 4.58 16.62 -9.01
N ARG A 124 4.37 16.72 -10.33
CA ARG A 124 4.24 15.51 -11.16
C ARG A 124 5.48 14.61 -11.07
N GLU A 125 6.66 15.20 -11.03
CA GLU A 125 7.93 14.46 -10.92
C GLU A 125 8.03 13.70 -9.59
N GLU A 126 7.62 14.31 -8.49
CA GLU A 126 7.58 13.64 -7.19
C GLU A 126 6.60 12.46 -7.18
N VAL A 127 5.43 12.59 -7.84
CA VAL A 127 4.49 11.48 -8.00
C VAL A 127 5.13 10.35 -8.80
N VAL A 128 5.75 10.65 -9.95
CA VAL A 128 6.45 9.66 -10.78
C VAL A 128 7.51 8.91 -9.97
N ASN A 129 8.33 9.64 -9.21
CA ASN A 129 9.38 9.06 -8.38
C ASN A 129 8.81 8.18 -7.26
N ALA A 130 7.75 8.61 -6.60
CA ALA A 130 7.13 7.86 -5.50
C ALA A 130 6.55 6.51 -5.95
N ILE A 131 6.00 6.43 -7.17
CA ILE A 131 5.41 5.19 -7.71
C ILE A 131 6.37 4.40 -8.61
N ALA A 132 7.60 4.87 -8.83
CA ALA A 132 8.57 4.23 -9.73
C ALA A 132 8.90 2.77 -9.36
N GLY A 133 8.81 2.43 -8.07
CA GLY A 133 8.98 1.06 -7.57
C GLY A 133 7.76 0.14 -7.75
N ASN A 134 6.65 0.65 -8.30
CA ASN A 134 5.39 -0.08 -8.46
C ASN A 134 5.10 -0.33 -9.94
N ILE A 135 5.09 -1.59 -10.37
CA ILE A 135 4.91 -1.95 -11.79
C ILE A 135 3.42 -2.09 -12.12
N CYS A 136 2.97 -1.31 -13.12
CA CYS A 136 1.68 -1.51 -13.77
C CYS A 136 1.86 -1.88 -15.24
N ARG A 137 1.29 -3.01 -15.68
CA ARG A 137 1.40 -3.48 -17.07
C ARG A 137 0.23 -2.98 -17.95
N CYS A 138 -0.82 -2.42 -17.36
CA CYS A 138 -2.07 -2.15 -18.05
C CYS A 138 -2.26 -0.69 -18.44
N THR A 139 -2.00 0.26 -17.51
CA THR A 139 -2.47 1.66 -17.61
C THR A 139 -1.54 2.60 -18.37
N GLY A 140 -0.26 2.24 -18.52
CA GLY A 140 0.77 3.16 -19.04
C GLY A 140 1.11 4.30 -18.06
N TYR A 141 0.69 4.19 -16.78
CA TYR A 141 0.95 5.10 -15.65
C TYR A 141 0.27 6.47 -15.70
N GLU A 142 -0.01 7.02 -16.86
CA GLU A 142 -0.60 8.37 -16.99
C GLU A 142 -1.88 8.56 -16.18
N PRO A 143 -2.88 7.65 -16.25
CA PRO A 143 -4.06 7.76 -15.41
C PRO A 143 -3.76 7.68 -13.91
N ILE A 144 -2.76 6.90 -13.50
CA ILE A 144 -2.35 6.77 -12.09
C ILE A 144 -1.76 8.09 -11.59
N ILE A 145 -0.83 8.69 -12.34
CA ILE A 145 -0.21 9.95 -11.99
C ILE A 145 -1.27 11.06 -11.87
N ASN A 146 -2.19 11.13 -12.85
CA ASN A 146 -3.27 12.11 -12.84
C ASN A 146 -4.22 11.91 -11.65
N ALA A 147 -4.53 10.66 -11.27
CA ALA A 147 -5.34 10.36 -10.10
C ALA A 147 -4.67 10.83 -8.80
N VAL A 148 -3.36 10.60 -8.64
CA VAL A 148 -2.63 11.05 -7.43
C VAL A 148 -2.62 12.58 -7.34
N LEU A 149 -2.34 13.27 -8.45
CA LEU A 149 -2.36 14.75 -8.50
C LEU A 149 -3.78 15.31 -8.22
N ALA A 150 -4.83 14.66 -8.73
CA ALA A 150 -6.20 15.06 -8.45
C ALA A 150 -6.56 14.86 -6.97
N ALA A 151 -6.16 13.74 -6.36
CA ALA A 151 -6.35 13.51 -4.93
C ALA A 151 -5.65 14.57 -4.07
N ALA A 152 -4.42 14.96 -4.43
CA ALA A 152 -3.65 16.00 -3.76
C ALA A 152 -4.34 17.39 -3.82
N SER A 153 -5.03 17.69 -4.92
CA SER A 153 -5.76 18.97 -5.10
C SER A 153 -7.17 18.98 -4.48
N GLY A 154 -7.49 18.00 -3.63
CA GLY A 154 -8.80 17.91 -2.97
C GLY A 154 -9.93 17.47 -3.89
N GLY A 155 -9.62 16.69 -4.93
CA GLY A 155 -10.62 16.10 -5.83
C GLY A 155 -11.26 17.10 -6.81
N ARG A 156 -10.72 18.31 -6.95
CA ARG A 156 -11.15 19.21 -8.02
C ARG A 156 -10.56 18.72 -9.33
N ALA A 157 -11.37 18.01 -10.11
CA ALA A 157 -11.05 17.72 -11.51
C ALA A 157 -10.73 19.06 -12.21
N ARG A 158 -9.50 19.20 -12.72
CA ARG A 158 -9.23 20.21 -13.75
C ARG A 158 -9.84 19.65 -15.03
N ALA A 159 -10.94 20.29 -15.46
CA ALA A 159 -11.52 20.10 -16.78
C ALA A 159 -10.53 20.42 -17.89
#